data_9596cd16c360665ad2cc88fa22163ba9
#
_entry.id   9596cd16c360665ad2cc88fa22163ba9
#
_cell.length_a   1.000
_cell.length_b   1.000
_cell.length_c   1.000
_cell.angle_alpha   90.00
_cell.angle_beta   90.00
_cell.angle_gamma   90.00
#
_symmetry.space_group_name_H-M   'P 1'
#
loop_
_entity.id
_entity.type
_entity.pdbx_description
1 polymer ?
#
loop_
_entity_poly.entity_id
_entity_poly.type
_entity_poly.pdbx_seq_one_letter_code
_entity_poly.pdbx_strand_id
1 'polypeptide(L)'
;MGRKNYAFVNPQMLVWARSETPFETLESVEEISPSITAKNLEAWEKGDDYPSITEAKKLASLYKLPFATFYLSEEPARKVKRYTDRRTLKGFYSENISYALWSEIQRIESNRDSIVEFTEDETPVRAIPSIPKDDVIEIATAIRAYLGLDTPLRSKTAYGANPFNYYRHIVERNNIIVAQVSGVDIEEMKGLSIYFDSYPIIAINNKDYDRSKVFSLFHELAHIFRRSSSLCTIDMDEHSDQEETICDRIAAAALMPEEAFKQIANECITRIGAVNSICIDRIAGRFGVSTISALRRMHETKVISRKLFFDLLGVITDEYNANIAYIEAARKGKNVPVFYHVKYLNQNGFLLPRTVLMAHASGKITHGEMCRALGVNSKHIGSLEQAVMFK
;
A
#
# COMPACT_ATOMS: atom_id res chain seq x y z
N MET A 1 -11.52 26.04 37.12
CA MET A 1 -10.42 25.27 36.53
C MET A 1 -10.59 23.82 36.97
N GLY A 2 -10.81 22.86 36.04
CA GLY A 2 -10.90 21.45 36.39
C GLY A 2 -9.53 20.93 36.87
N ARG A 3 -9.57 20.04 37.86
CA ARG A 3 -8.35 19.43 38.44
C ARG A 3 -7.62 18.66 37.33
N LYS A 4 -6.36 19.02 37.03
CA LYS A 4 -5.55 18.31 36.03
C LYS A 4 -5.21 16.91 36.60
N ASN A 5 -5.72 15.84 35.94
CA ASN A 5 -5.41 14.47 36.33
C ASN A 5 -4.08 14.09 35.66
N TYR A 6 -3.02 14.06 36.42
CA TYR A 6 -1.68 13.72 35.93
C TYR A 6 -1.51 12.23 35.66
N ALA A 7 -0.81 11.91 34.59
CA ALA A 7 -0.31 10.58 34.29
C ALA A 7 1.16 10.53 34.72
N PHE A 8 1.45 9.82 35.82
CA PHE A 8 2.80 9.67 36.35
C PHE A 8 3.57 8.63 35.50
N VAL A 9 3.88 9.00 34.27
CA VAL A 9 4.60 8.17 33.30
C VAL A 9 6.11 8.19 33.60
N ASN A 10 6.81 7.15 33.15
CA ASN A 10 8.27 7.10 33.25
C ASN A 10 8.90 8.03 32.19
N PRO A 11 9.66 9.07 32.56
CA PRO A 11 10.30 10.00 31.63
C PRO A 11 11.20 9.31 30.60
N GLN A 12 11.96 8.28 31.01
CA GLN A 12 12.84 7.52 30.11
C GLN A 12 12.04 6.79 29.02
N MET A 13 10.84 6.32 29.36
CA MET A 13 9.95 5.67 28.39
C MET A 13 9.35 6.66 27.38
N LEU A 14 9.19 7.93 27.74
CA LEU A 14 8.78 8.97 26.77
C LEU A 14 9.91 9.24 25.77
N VAL A 15 11.14 9.39 26.24
CA VAL A 15 12.34 9.58 25.39
C VAL A 15 12.51 8.40 24.44
N TRP A 16 12.48 7.17 25.00
CA TRP A 16 12.57 5.95 24.19
C TRP A 16 11.44 5.88 23.14
N ALA A 17 10.22 6.13 23.55
CA ALA A 17 9.06 6.06 22.66
C ALA A 17 9.16 7.05 21.49
N ARG A 18 9.67 8.27 21.72
CA ARG A 18 9.92 9.24 20.65
C ARG A 18 11.06 8.78 19.73
N SER A 19 12.12 8.20 20.27
CA SER A 19 13.26 7.69 19.48
C SER A 19 12.88 6.52 18.54
N GLU A 20 11.76 5.86 18.77
CA GLU A 20 11.22 4.81 17.88
C GLU A 20 10.33 5.39 16.75
N THR A 21 10.22 6.70 16.64
CA THR A 21 9.43 7.43 15.65
C THR A 21 10.32 8.29 14.75
N PRO A 22 9.80 8.87 13.64
CA PRO A 22 10.54 9.84 12.84
C PRO A 22 10.69 11.23 13.47
N PHE A 23 10.28 11.42 14.73
CA PHE A 23 10.43 12.70 15.40
C PHE A 23 11.85 12.91 15.92
N GLU A 24 12.67 13.59 15.12
CA GLU A 24 14.05 13.91 15.50
C GLU A 24 14.14 14.96 16.61
N THR A 25 13.20 15.91 16.60
CA THR A 25 13.18 17.03 17.56
C THR A 25 11.84 17.09 18.31
N LEU A 26 11.82 17.85 19.41
CA LEU A 26 10.58 18.08 20.18
C LEU A 26 9.61 18.97 19.41
N GLU A 27 10.11 19.90 18.60
CA GLU A 27 9.35 20.79 17.75
C GLU A 27 8.59 20.01 16.65
N SER A 28 9.19 18.95 16.12
CA SER A 28 8.51 18.11 15.11
C SER A 28 7.28 17.38 15.68
N VAL A 29 7.26 17.10 16.98
CA VAL A 29 6.06 16.57 17.68
C VAL A 29 4.99 17.66 17.80
N GLU A 30 5.39 18.90 18.14
CA GLU A 30 4.48 20.05 18.26
C GLU A 30 3.85 20.40 16.91
N GLU A 31 4.61 20.36 15.80
CA GLU A 31 4.11 20.59 14.45
C GLU A 31 2.97 19.63 14.07
N ILE A 32 3.11 18.37 14.41
CA ILE A 32 2.07 17.34 14.12
C ILE A 32 0.94 17.42 15.16
N SER A 33 1.22 17.76 16.39
CA SER A 33 0.24 17.83 17.48
C SER A 33 0.37 19.12 18.29
N PRO A 34 -0.14 20.27 17.82
CA PRO A 34 0.02 21.57 18.45
C PRO A 34 -0.50 21.67 19.90
N SER A 35 -1.27 20.69 20.35
CA SER A 35 -1.72 20.60 21.75
C SER A 35 -0.63 20.05 22.71
N ILE A 36 0.49 19.58 22.18
CA ILE A 36 1.66 19.09 22.90
C ILE A 36 2.83 19.99 22.50
N THR A 37 3.13 20.99 23.34
CA THR A 37 4.23 21.93 23.05
C THR A 37 5.57 21.29 23.31
N ALA A 38 6.61 21.66 22.54
CA ALA A 38 7.98 21.21 22.73
C ALA A 38 8.46 21.46 24.17
N LYS A 39 8.12 22.63 24.74
CA LYS A 39 8.41 22.97 26.12
C LYS A 39 7.81 21.99 27.14
N ASN A 40 6.55 21.62 26.96
CA ASN A 40 5.90 20.69 27.88
C ASN A 40 6.50 19.29 27.73
N LEU A 41 6.73 18.86 26.49
CA LEU A 41 7.32 17.55 26.21
C LEU A 41 8.73 17.45 26.81
N GLU A 42 9.56 18.51 26.69
CA GLU A 42 10.87 18.59 27.30
C GLU A 42 10.80 18.43 28.84
N ALA A 43 9.86 19.12 29.49
CA ALA A 43 9.66 19.00 30.93
C ALA A 43 9.26 17.60 31.36
N TRP A 44 8.40 16.92 30.55
CA TRP A 44 7.98 15.55 30.82
C TRP A 44 9.10 14.54 30.61
N GLU A 45 9.91 14.71 29.55
CA GLU A 45 11.05 13.82 29.26
C GLU A 45 12.18 13.99 30.26
N LYS A 46 12.32 15.18 30.89
CA LYS A 46 13.27 15.43 32.01
C LYS A 46 12.72 14.98 33.38
N GLY A 47 11.41 14.75 33.48
CA GLY A 47 10.76 14.43 34.76
C GLY A 47 10.49 15.65 35.66
N ASP A 48 10.60 16.88 35.14
CA ASP A 48 10.32 18.13 35.86
C ASP A 48 8.80 18.36 36.03
N ASP A 49 7.98 17.80 35.15
CA ASP A 49 6.50 17.83 35.19
C ASP A 49 5.93 16.52 34.61
N TYR A 50 4.61 16.36 34.70
CA TYR A 50 3.91 15.19 34.16
C TYR A 50 2.79 15.61 33.19
N PRO A 51 2.57 14.87 32.08
CA PRO A 51 1.43 15.07 31.23
C PRO A 51 0.14 14.76 31.97
N SER A 52 -0.97 15.36 31.56
CA SER A 52 -2.29 14.85 31.93
C SER A 52 -2.54 13.50 31.25
N ILE A 53 -3.50 12.72 31.78
CA ILE A 53 -3.92 11.45 31.16
C ILE A 53 -4.32 11.64 29.68
N THR A 54 -4.94 12.77 29.35
CA THR A 54 -5.34 13.10 27.98
C THR A 54 -4.14 13.36 27.09
N GLU A 55 -3.15 14.12 27.57
CA GLU A 55 -1.92 14.40 26.84
C GLU A 55 -1.09 13.11 26.64
N ALA A 56 -0.94 12.31 27.70
CA ALA A 56 -0.22 11.04 27.62
C ALA A 56 -0.89 10.03 26.67
N LYS A 57 -2.23 9.97 26.63
CA LYS A 57 -2.95 9.17 25.62
C LYS A 57 -2.76 9.68 24.21
N LYS A 58 -2.67 11.01 24.01
CA LYS A 58 -2.35 11.59 22.70
C LYS A 58 -0.93 11.21 22.26
N LEU A 59 0.06 11.30 23.17
CA LEU A 59 1.42 10.84 22.88
C LEU A 59 1.45 9.35 22.51
N ALA A 60 0.76 8.50 23.26
CA ALA A 60 0.67 7.08 22.96
C ALA A 60 0.10 6.81 21.55
N SER A 61 -0.94 7.55 21.19
CA SER A 61 -1.53 7.47 19.84
C SER A 61 -0.58 7.98 18.77
N LEU A 62 0.15 9.06 19.02
CA LEU A 62 1.11 9.68 18.12
C LEU A 62 2.30 8.75 17.89
N TYR A 63 2.82 8.13 18.94
CA TYR A 63 3.96 7.20 18.89
C TYR A 63 3.52 5.75 18.51
N LYS A 64 2.23 5.52 18.26
CA LYS A 64 1.67 4.19 17.89
C LYS A 64 1.98 3.11 18.93
N LEU A 65 1.98 3.48 20.19
CA LEU A 65 2.27 2.59 21.32
C LEU A 65 1.06 2.46 22.24
N PRO A 66 0.89 1.31 22.92
CA PRO A 66 -0.09 1.19 24.00
C PRO A 66 0.20 2.22 25.11
N PHE A 67 -0.83 2.87 25.62
CA PHE A 67 -0.66 3.85 26.71
C PHE A 67 0.08 3.27 27.94
N ALA A 68 -0.14 1.98 28.24
CA ALA A 68 0.53 1.29 29.35
C ALA A 68 2.05 1.21 29.17
N THR A 69 2.59 1.33 27.96
CA THR A 69 4.03 1.31 27.69
C THR A 69 4.77 2.41 28.45
N PHE A 70 4.14 3.57 28.63
CA PHE A 70 4.76 4.69 29.35
C PHE A 70 4.95 4.46 30.86
N TYR A 71 4.39 3.38 31.40
CA TYR A 71 4.53 3.03 32.82
C TYR A 71 5.55 1.89 33.06
N LEU A 72 6.20 1.40 32.02
CA LEU A 72 7.22 0.37 32.18
C LEU A 72 8.47 0.96 32.83
N SER A 73 9.16 0.14 33.64
CA SER A 73 10.43 0.48 34.28
C SER A 73 11.62 0.38 33.32
N GLU A 74 11.51 -0.44 32.31
CA GLU A 74 12.53 -0.72 31.31
C GLU A 74 11.90 -0.74 29.91
N GLU A 75 12.73 -0.48 28.89
CA GLU A 75 12.33 -0.62 27.51
C GLU A 75 11.74 -2.03 27.29
N PRO A 76 10.55 -2.14 26.65
CA PRO A 76 9.99 -3.43 26.37
C PRO A 76 11.00 -4.23 25.57
N ALA A 77 11.29 -5.45 26.03
CA ALA A 77 12.09 -6.37 25.25
C ALA A 77 11.48 -6.35 23.83
N ARG A 78 12.24 -5.84 22.85
CA ARG A 78 11.78 -5.81 21.47
C ARG A 78 11.23 -7.20 21.20
N LYS A 79 9.90 -7.34 21.08
CA LYS A 79 9.34 -8.58 20.54
C LYS A 79 10.13 -8.76 19.27
N VAL A 80 11.05 -9.74 19.30
CA VAL A 80 11.74 -10.18 18.09
C VAL A 80 10.59 -10.61 17.21
N LYS A 81 10.04 -9.64 16.46
CA LYS A 81 9.12 -9.98 15.42
C LYS A 81 9.91 -11.02 14.64
N ARG A 82 9.42 -12.24 14.53
CA ARG A 82 10.08 -13.40 13.88
C ARG A 82 10.24 -13.16 12.38
N TYR A 83 10.71 -11.96 12.01
CA TYR A 83 10.95 -11.54 10.64
C TYR A 83 12.42 -11.78 10.37
N THR A 84 12.68 -12.68 9.49
CA THR A 84 13.98 -13.23 9.14
C THR A 84 14.94 -12.19 8.54
N ASP A 85 14.55 -10.94 8.35
CA ASP A 85 15.46 -9.89 7.88
C ASP A 85 15.20 -8.51 8.49
N ARG A 86 15.79 -8.31 9.68
CA ARG A 86 15.82 -6.99 10.35
C ARG A 86 16.67 -5.95 9.62
N ARG A 87 17.49 -6.36 8.66
CA ARG A 87 18.35 -5.45 7.89
C ARG A 87 17.50 -4.60 6.96
N THR A 88 16.44 -5.16 6.41
CA THR A 88 15.55 -4.49 5.47
C THR A 88 14.75 -3.36 6.12
N LEU A 89 14.17 -3.56 7.30
CA LEU A 89 13.35 -2.51 7.94
C LEU A 89 14.18 -1.37 8.54
N LYS A 90 15.34 -1.63 9.18
CA LYS A 90 16.22 -0.57 9.67
C LYS A 90 17.00 0.15 8.58
N GLY A 91 17.31 -0.52 7.46
CA GLY A 91 17.88 0.12 6.26
C GLY A 91 16.81 0.79 5.40
N PHE A 92 15.55 0.41 5.57
CA PHE A 92 14.39 0.94 4.86
C PHE A 92 13.91 2.28 5.44
N TYR A 93 13.99 2.45 6.75
CA TYR A 93 13.80 3.73 7.43
C TYR A 93 15.11 4.54 7.39
N SER A 94 15.70 4.70 6.18
CA SER A 94 16.76 5.67 5.99
C SER A 94 16.17 7.07 6.24
N GLU A 95 16.80 7.75 7.03
CA GLU A 95 16.88 9.13 7.53
C GLU A 95 15.83 10.18 7.13
N ASN A 96 14.76 9.95 6.34
CA ASN A 96 13.87 11.05 5.92
C ASN A 96 12.45 10.65 5.48
N ILE A 97 11.80 9.66 6.10
CA ILE A 97 10.37 9.45 5.81
C ILE A 97 9.48 10.38 6.65
N SER A 98 8.40 10.88 6.05
CA SER A 98 7.43 11.70 6.77
C SER A 98 6.72 10.90 7.88
N TYR A 99 6.27 11.60 8.92
CA TYR A 99 5.41 10.98 9.93
C TYR A 99 4.13 10.36 9.31
N ALA A 100 3.61 10.96 8.26
CA ALA A 100 2.43 10.44 7.57
C ALA A 100 2.70 9.05 6.97
N LEU A 101 3.81 8.88 6.25
CA LEU A 101 4.20 7.59 5.68
C LEU A 101 4.50 6.57 6.77
N TRP A 102 5.30 6.93 7.76
CA TRP A 102 5.60 6.06 8.90
C TRP A 102 4.33 5.58 9.62
N SER A 103 3.40 6.49 9.90
CA SER A 103 2.13 6.17 10.57
C SER A 103 1.27 5.18 9.77
N GLU A 104 1.26 5.30 8.44
CA GLU A 104 0.54 4.38 7.56
C GLU A 104 1.22 2.99 7.53
N ILE A 105 2.54 2.94 7.49
CA ILE A 105 3.28 1.66 7.57
C ILE A 105 2.97 0.96 8.90
N GLN A 106 3.04 1.66 10.05
CA GLN A 106 2.69 1.09 11.36
C GLN A 106 1.25 0.55 11.40
N ARG A 107 0.31 1.26 10.78
CA ARG A 107 -1.08 0.81 10.65
C ARG A 107 -1.19 -0.49 9.86
N ILE A 108 -0.51 -0.58 8.71
CA ILE A 108 -0.58 -1.75 7.83
C ILE A 108 0.10 -2.97 8.48
N GLU A 109 1.24 -2.76 9.14
CA GLU A 109 1.92 -3.82 9.90
C GLU A 109 1.05 -4.33 11.06
N SER A 110 0.39 -3.44 11.80
CA SER A 110 -0.57 -3.83 12.85
C SER A 110 -1.75 -4.63 12.30
N ASN A 111 -2.26 -4.26 11.12
CA ASN A 111 -3.30 -5.00 10.43
C ASN A 111 -2.82 -6.42 10.05
N ARG A 112 -1.57 -6.55 9.59
CA ARG A 112 -0.96 -7.85 9.30
C ARG A 112 -0.81 -8.69 10.55
N ASP A 113 -0.34 -8.11 11.65
CA ASP A 113 -0.21 -8.82 12.92
C ASP A 113 -1.57 -9.42 13.35
N SER A 114 -2.66 -8.67 13.20
CA SER A 114 -4.02 -9.17 13.46
C SER A 114 -4.43 -10.31 12.51
N ILE A 115 -4.09 -10.21 11.21
CA ILE A 115 -4.37 -11.29 10.27
C ILE A 115 -3.63 -12.57 10.67
N VAL A 116 -2.34 -12.46 10.99
CA VAL A 116 -1.52 -13.62 11.41
C VAL A 116 -2.08 -14.24 12.69
N GLU A 117 -2.37 -13.42 13.72
CA GLU A 117 -2.92 -13.86 14.99
C GLU A 117 -4.21 -14.68 14.83
N PHE A 118 -5.11 -14.23 13.97
CA PHE A 118 -6.41 -14.89 13.80
C PHE A 118 -6.40 -16.06 12.82
N THR A 119 -5.28 -16.29 12.12
CA THR A 119 -5.11 -17.38 11.14
C THR A 119 -4.06 -18.42 11.54
N GLU A 120 -3.35 -18.25 12.67
CA GLU A 120 -2.27 -19.17 13.10
C GLU A 120 -2.66 -20.64 13.16
N ASP A 121 -3.93 -20.96 13.45
CA ASP A 121 -4.46 -22.32 13.55
C ASP A 121 -5.04 -22.86 12.22
N GLU A 122 -4.97 -22.09 11.14
CA GLU A 122 -5.57 -22.45 9.86
C GLU A 122 -4.55 -23.07 8.89
N THR A 123 -5.05 -23.57 7.75
CA THR A 123 -4.24 -24.20 6.70
C THR A 123 -2.99 -23.38 6.34
N PRO A 124 -1.86 -24.04 6.07
CA PRO A 124 -0.63 -23.36 5.68
C PRO A 124 -0.85 -22.38 4.53
N VAL A 125 -0.39 -21.15 4.71
CA VAL A 125 -0.44 -20.12 3.65
C VAL A 125 0.40 -20.61 2.48
N ARG A 126 -0.13 -20.51 1.27
CA ARG A 126 0.60 -20.86 0.05
C ARG A 126 1.88 -20.02 -0.03
N ALA A 127 3.04 -20.69 0.04
CA ALA A 127 4.32 -20.01 -0.05
C ALA A 127 4.54 -19.37 -1.43
N ILE A 128 5.20 -18.22 -1.43
CA ILE A 128 5.65 -17.58 -2.68
C ILE A 128 6.79 -18.43 -3.26
N PRO A 129 6.72 -18.80 -4.55
CA PRO A 129 7.76 -19.61 -5.18
C PRO A 129 9.14 -18.97 -5.05
N SER A 130 10.16 -19.80 -4.83
CA SER A 130 11.57 -19.35 -4.91
C SER A 130 12.02 -19.46 -6.37
N ILE A 131 12.35 -18.34 -6.98
CA ILE A 131 12.71 -18.25 -8.40
C ILE A 131 14.08 -17.55 -8.50
N PRO A 132 14.92 -17.90 -9.51
CA PRO A 132 16.14 -17.15 -9.77
C PRO A 132 15.86 -15.64 -9.92
N LYS A 133 16.59 -14.82 -9.18
CA LYS A 133 16.26 -13.39 -9.00
C LYS A 133 16.25 -12.55 -10.28
N ASP A 134 16.90 -13.00 -11.34
CA ASP A 134 17.15 -12.20 -12.55
C ASP A 134 16.38 -12.68 -13.79
N ASP A 135 15.63 -13.79 -13.70
CA ASP A 135 14.80 -14.23 -14.81
C ASP A 135 13.44 -13.55 -14.82
N VAL A 136 13.36 -12.47 -15.60
CA VAL A 136 12.15 -11.65 -15.77
C VAL A 136 10.93 -12.46 -16.24
N ILE A 137 11.14 -13.38 -17.18
CA ILE A 137 10.03 -14.13 -17.78
C ILE A 137 9.56 -15.24 -16.84
N GLU A 138 10.48 -15.91 -16.17
CA GLU A 138 10.15 -16.95 -15.19
C GLU A 138 9.38 -16.35 -14.01
N ILE A 139 9.85 -15.21 -13.45
CA ILE A 139 9.16 -14.52 -12.36
C ILE A 139 7.77 -14.03 -12.80
N ALA A 140 7.65 -13.39 -13.98
CA ALA A 140 6.37 -12.94 -14.50
C ALA A 140 5.38 -14.09 -14.70
N THR A 141 5.86 -15.23 -15.20
CA THR A 141 5.05 -16.45 -15.38
C THR A 141 4.62 -17.03 -14.04
N ALA A 142 5.51 -17.04 -13.05
CA ALA A 142 5.19 -17.50 -11.69
C ALA A 142 4.18 -16.58 -10.99
N ILE A 143 4.28 -15.27 -11.13
CA ILE A 143 3.27 -14.32 -10.63
C ILE A 143 1.91 -14.66 -11.25
N ARG A 144 1.83 -14.83 -12.56
CA ARG A 144 0.58 -15.17 -13.24
C ARG A 144 -0.02 -16.49 -12.76
N ALA A 145 0.81 -17.54 -12.68
CA ALA A 145 0.40 -18.86 -12.19
C ALA A 145 -0.03 -18.83 -10.71
N TYR A 146 0.68 -18.06 -9.88
CA TYR A 146 0.33 -17.88 -8.47
C TYR A 146 -1.02 -17.18 -8.29
N LEU A 147 -1.29 -16.17 -9.10
CA LEU A 147 -2.52 -15.40 -9.06
C LEU A 147 -3.68 -16.04 -9.86
N GLY A 148 -3.44 -17.11 -10.63
CA GLY A 148 -4.45 -17.71 -11.52
C GLY A 148 -4.83 -16.82 -12.70
N LEU A 149 -3.87 -16.07 -13.24
CA LEU A 149 -4.07 -15.19 -14.39
C LEU A 149 -3.75 -15.92 -15.71
N ASP A 150 -4.59 -16.86 -16.12
CA ASP A 150 -4.27 -17.76 -17.24
C ASP A 150 -4.28 -17.08 -18.61
N THR A 151 -5.21 -16.16 -18.84
CA THR A 151 -5.35 -15.46 -20.14
C THR A 151 -5.70 -13.99 -19.97
N PRO A 152 -5.30 -13.11 -20.92
CA PRO A 152 -5.78 -11.74 -20.95
C PRO A 152 -7.30 -11.70 -21.08
N LEU A 153 -7.94 -10.81 -20.34
CA LEU A 153 -9.38 -10.68 -20.37
C LEU A 153 -9.86 -10.23 -21.76
N ARG A 154 -10.95 -10.83 -22.24
CA ARG A 154 -11.46 -10.61 -23.61
C ARG A 154 -12.02 -9.21 -23.83
N SER A 155 -12.36 -8.49 -22.78
CA SER A 155 -13.08 -7.23 -22.86
C SER A 155 -12.64 -6.26 -21.77
N LYS A 156 -12.65 -4.96 -22.08
CA LYS A 156 -12.44 -3.87 -21.11
C LYS A 156 -13.43 -3.96 -19.93
N THR A 157 -14.63 -4.45 -20.16
CA THR A 157 -15.68 -4.60 -19.14
C THR A 157 -15.45 -5.76 -18.19
N ALA A 158 -14.52 -6.68 -18.51
CA ALA A 158 -14.19 -7.82 -17.66
C ALA A 158 -13.52 -7.42 -16.34
N TYR A 159 -12.90 -6.23 -16.28
CA TYR A 159 -12.33 -5.66 -15.04
C TYR A 159 -13.40 -5.00 -14.16
N GLY A 160 -14.66 -4.98 -14.56
CA GLY A 160 -15.70 -4.21 -13.88
C GLY A 160 -15.47 -2.70 -14.00
N ALA A 161 -15.91 -1.95 -12.99
CA ALA A 161 -15.77 -0.49 -12.97
C ALA A 161 -14.35 0.00 -12.71
N ASN A 162 -13.49 -0.84 -12.07
CA ASN A 162 -12.17 -0.45 -11.60
C ASN A 162 -11.16 -1.59 -11.74
N PRO A 163 -10.19 -1.49 -12.68
CA PRO A 163 -9.17 -2.51 -12.89
C PRO A 163 -8.28 -2.76 -11.67
N PHE A 164 -7.95 -1.73 -10.90
CA PHE A 164 -7.15 -1.90 -9.69
C PHE A 164 -7.87 -2.78 -8.66
N ASN A 165 -9.15 -2.52 -8.40
CA ASN A 165 -9.92 -3.35 -7.47
C ASN A 165 -10.03 -4.80 -7.94
N TYR A 166 -10.15 -5.03 -9.25
CA TYR A 166 -10.15 -6.38 -9.83
C TYR A 166 -8.85 -7.13 -9.49
N TYR A 167 -7.70 -6.56 -9.82
CA TYR A 167 -6.41 -7.19 -9.53
C TYR A 167 -6.13 -7.28 -8.03
N ARG A 168 -6.48 -6.26 -7.27
CA ARG A 168 -6.37 -6.26 -5.80
C ARG A 168 -7.08 -7.45 -5.19
N HIS A 169 -8.33 -7.72 -5.57
CA HIS A 169 -9.06 -8.89 -5.07
C HIS A 169 -8.37 -10.22 -5.39
N ILE A 170 -7.80 -10.35 -6.58
CA ILE A 170 -7.06 -11.56 -6.95
C ILE A 170 -5.81 -11.71 -6.06
N VAL A 171 -5.06 -10.64 -5.85
CA VAL A 171 -3.85 -10.63 -5.01
C VAL A 171 -4.19 -10.98 -3.56
N GLU A 172 -5.24 -10.35 -3.00
CA GLU A 172 -5.66 -10.61 -1.62
C GLU A 172 -6.23 -12.02 -1.40
N ARG A 173 -6.84 -12.65 -2.41
CA ARG A 173 -7.25 -14.07 -2.36
C ARG A 173 -6.07 -15.03 -2.24
N ASN A 174 -4.88 -14.59 -2.61
CA ASN A 174 -3.63 -15.34 -2.48
C ASN A 174 -2.83 -14.92 -1.24
N ASN A 175 -3.49 -14.36 -0.22
CA ASN A 175 -2.93 -14.02 1.08
C ASN A 175 -1.80 -12.97 1.04
N ILE A 176 -1.82 -12.09 0.05
CA ILE A 176 -0.97 -10.90 -0.03
C ILE A 176 -1.82 -9.70 0.38
N ILE A 177 -1.39 -8.97 1.41
CA ILE A 177 -2.11 -7.79 1.90
C ILE A 177 -1.93 -6.64 0.92
N VAL A 178 -3.04 -6.01 0.48
CA VAL A 178 -2.97 -4.83 -0.39
C VAL A 178 -3.71 -3.66 0.25
N ALA A 179 -2.95 -2.71 0.76
CA ALA A 179 -3.47 -1.48 1.36
C ALA A 179 -3.37 -0.29 0.40
N GLN A 180 -4.21 0.73 0.58
CA GLN A 180 -3.99 2.04 -0.02
C GLN A 180 -3.59 3.03 1.07
N VAL A 181 -2.55 3.82 0.78
CA VAL A 181 -2.01 4.86 1.66
C VAL A 181 -2.63 6.20 1.29
N SER A 182 -3.03 6.96 2.30
CA SER A 182 -3.64 8.28 2.16
C SER A 182 -2.85 9.33 2.93
N GLY A 183 -2.83 10.57 2.43
CA GLY A 183 -2.18 11.67 3.15
C GLY A 183 -0.67 11.76 2.97
N VAL A 184 -0.09 10.85 2.21
CA VAL A 184 1.33 10.83 1.82
C VAL A 184 1.48 11.47 0.43
N ASP A 185 2.58 12.17 0.17
CA ASP A 185 2.84 12.68 -1.15
C ASP A 185 3.18 11.55 -2.12
N ILE A 186 2.77 11.69 -3.38
CA ILE A 186 3.04 10.68 -4.40
C ILE A 186 4.52 10.66 -4.79
N GLU A 187 5.21 11.80 -4.63
CA GLU A 187 6.65 11.91 -4.84
C GLU A 187 7.43 11.17 -3.74
N GLU A 188 6.93 11.18 -2.51
CA GLU A 188 7.54 10.46 -1.39
C GLU A 188 7.31 8.94 -1.49
N MET A 189 6.11 8.50 -1.90
CA MET A 189 5.77 7.10 -2.02
C MET A 189 4.73 6.88 -3.11
N LYS A 190 5.07 6.12 -4.13
CA LYS A 190 4.14 5.62 -5.15
C LYS A 190 3.63 4.22 -4.80
N GLY A 191 4.53 3.34 -4.40
CA GLY A 191 4.29 2.00 -3.93
C GLY A 191 5.28 1.59 -2.84
N LEU A 192 4.94 0.57 -2.11
CA LEU A 192 5.74 -0.02 -1.05
C LEU A 192 5.45 -1.52 -0.99
N SER A 193 6.49 -2.33 -0.87
CA SER A 193 6.34 -3.75 -0.54
C SER A 193 7.20 -4.15 0.65
N ILE A 194 6.65 -5.00 1.52
CA ILE A 194 7.37 -5.63 2.62
C ILE A 194 7.23 -7.14 2.48
N TYR A 195 8.35 -7.80 2.23
CA TYR A 195 8.39 -9.25 2.11
C TYR A 195 8.23 -9.93 3.47
N PHE A 196 7.38 -10.92 3.51
CA PHE A 196 7.23 -11.90 4.59
C PHE A 196 6.94 -13.26 3.97
N ASP A 197 7.36 -14.34 4.61
CA ASP A 197 7.06 -15.70 4.15
C ASP A 197 5.55 -16.00 4.14
N SER A 198 4.79 -15.34 5.04
CA SER A 198 3.33 -15.37 5.07
C SER A 198 2.76 -13.97 5.19
N TYR A 199 1.71 -13.70 4.43
CA TYR A 199 1.02 -12.40 4.41
C TYR A 199 1.95 -11.21 4.12
N PRO A 200 2.70 -11.23 3.00
CA PRO A 200 3.47 -10.07 2.59
C PRO A 200 2.57 -8.87 2.34
N ILE A 201 3.13 -7.68 2.46
CA ILE A 201 2.42 -6.41 2.37
C ILE A 201 2.75 -5.71 1.06
N ILE A 202 1.73 -5.18 0.41
CA ILE A 202 1.82 -4.18 -0.66
C ILE A 202 0.99 -2.97 -0.24
N ALA A 203 1.55 -1.78 -0.34
CA ALA A 203 0.85 -0.53 -0.13
C ALA A 203 0.98 0.37 -1.36
N ILE A 204 -0.13 0.92 -1.84
CA ILE A 204 -0.18 1.76 -3.03
C ILE A 204 -0.73 3.14 -2.66
N ASN A 205 -0.13 4.21 -3.16
CA ASN A 205 -0.62 5.56 -2.91
C ASN A 205 -2.00 5.76 -3.56
N ASN A 206 -2.95 6.27 -2.78
CA ASN A 206 -4.32 6.45 -3.26
C ASN A 206 -4.49 7.63 -4.22
N LYS A 207 -3.53 8.57 -4.27
CA LYS A 207 -3.53 9.70 -5.20
C LYS A 207 -3.26 9.28 -6.64
N ASP A 208 -2.63 8.11 -6.87
CA ASP A 208 -2.38 7.61 -8.23
C ASP A 208 -3.69 7.18 -8.91
N TYR A 209 -3.69 7.12 -10.24
CA TYR A 209 -4.86 6.73 -11.03
C TYR A 209 -5.02 5.21 -11.06
N ASP A 210 -6.26 4.73 -11.10
CA ASP A 210 -6.56 3.31 -10.97
C ASP A 210 -5.83 2.41 -11.97
N ARG A 211 -5.63 2.86 -13.22
CA ARG A 211 -4.85 2.11 -14.21
C ARG A 211 -3.33 2.17 -13.96
N SER A 212 -2.83 3.26 -13.37
CA SER A 212 -1.44 3.36 -12.92
C SER A 212 -1.21 2.49 -11.70
N LYS A 213 -2.14 2.50 -10.72
CA LYS A 213 -2.09 1.61 -9.55
C LYS A 213 -1.99 0.14 -9.92
N VAL A 214 -2.59 -0.29 -11.05
CA VAL A 214 -2.43 -1.68 -11.54
C VAL A 214 -0.97 -1.99 -11.83
N PHE A 215 -0.27 -1.09 -12.52
CA PHE A 215 1.14 -1.28 -12.80
C PHE A 215 1.97 -1.27 -11.51
N SER A 216 1.75 -0.29 -10.63
CA SER A 216 2.41 -0.21 -9.33
C SER A 216 2.17 -1.47 -8.48
N LEU A 217 0.96 -2.03 -8.47
CA LEU A 217 0.66 -3.29 -7.77
C LEU A 217 1.50 -4.46 -8.28
N PHE A 218 1.67 -4.59 -9.59
CA PHE A 218 2.48 -5.66 -10.17
C PHE A 218 3.98 -5.42 -10.05
N HIS A 219 4.40 -4.16 -9.98
CA HIS A 219 5.76 -3.76 -9.65
C HIS A 219 6.12 -4.21 -8.23
N GLU A 220 5.26 -3.92 -7.25
CA GLU A 220 5.46 -4.38 -5.86
C GLU A 220 5.38 -5.91 -5.73
N LEU A 221 4.55 -6.58 -6.53
CA LEU A 221 4.55 -8.04 -6.62
C LEU A 221 5.88 -8.57 -7.13
N ALA A 222 6.55 -7.89 -8.07
CA ALA A 222 7.87 -8.30 -8.55
C ALA A 222 8.90 -8.28 -7.41
N HIS A 223 8.91 -7.25 -6.56
CA HIS A 223 9.74 -7.20 -5.36
C HIS A 223 9.45 -8.38 -4.41
N ILE A 224 8.16 -8.63 -4.13
CA ILE A 224 7.74 -9.75 -3.26
C ILE A 224 8.23 -11.10 -3.82
N PHE A 225 8.10 -11.35 -5.13
CA PHE A 225 8.55 -12.61 -5.76
C PHE A 225 10.07 -12.72 -5.85
N ARG A 226 10.78 -11.62 -5.83
CA ARG A 226 12.24 -11.56 -5.69
C ARG A 226 12.69 -11.62 -4.22
N ARG A 227 11.75 -11.72 -3.28
CA ARG A 227 11.99 -11.72 -1.83
C ARG A 227 12.77 -10.49 -1.37
N SER A 228 12.44 -9.34 -1.95
CA SER A 228 12.94 -8.04 -1.56
C SER A 228 11.80 -7.17 -1.02
N SER A 229 12.16 -6.18 -0.21
CA SER A 229 11.24 -5.13 0.24
C SER A 229 11.66 -3.83 -0.44
N SER A 230 10.70 -3.01 -0.81
CA SER A 230 10.94 -1.77 -1.55
C SER A 230 10.12 -0.59 -1.02
N LEU A 231 10.63 0.61 -1.23
CA LEU A 231 9.88 1.87 -1.17
C LEU A 231 10.12 2.59 -2.49
N CYS A 232 9.14 2.53 -3.38
CA CYS A 232 9.23 3.14 -4.68
C CYS A 232 8.84 4.61 -4.61
N THR A 233 9.81 5.49 -4.86
CA THR A 233 9.67 6.94 -4.95
C THR A 233 9.76 7.38 -6.41
N ILE A 234 9.47 8.65 -6.70
CA ILE A 234 9.63 9.21 -8.05
C ILE A 234 11.10 9.57 -8.32
N ASP A 235 11.83 10.02 -7.29
CA ASP A 235 13.26 10.35 -7.38
C ASP A 235 14.10 9.16 -6.90
N MET A 236 14.93 8.61 -7.80
CA MET A 236 15.74 7.43 -7.54
C MET A 236 17.24 7.71 -7.67
N ASP A 237 18.03 7.19 -6.73
CA ASP A 237 19.49 7.16 -6.78
C ASP A 237 20.00 6.10 -7.80
N GLU A 238 21.12 6.37 -8.47
CA GLU A 238 21.69 5.56 -9.58
C GLU A 238 21.92 4.07 -9.29
N HIS A 239 21.95 3.62 -8.02
CA HIS A 239 22.14 2.21 -7.66
C HIS A 239 20.85 1.41 -7.47
N SER A 240 19.70 2.06 -7.30
CA SER A 240 18.37 1.43 -7.29
C SER A 240 17.85 1.16 -8.71
N ASP A 241 18.40 1.85 -9.70
CA ASP A 241 17.93 1.87 -11.09
C ASP A 241 17.87 0.48 -11.77
N GLN A 242 18.83 -0.41 -11.49
CA GLN A 242 18.84 -1.75 -12.11
C GLN A 242 17.77 -2.68 -11.53
N GLU A 243 17.60 -2.66 -10.21
CA GLU A 243 16.61 -3.49 -9.53
C GLU A 243 15.18 -3.04 -9.89
N GLU A 244 14.92 -1.74 -9.89
CA GLU A 244 13.66 -1.14 -10.29
C GLU A 244 13.34 -1.41 -11.77
N THR A 245 14.34 -1.29 -12.65
CA THR A 245 14.18 -1.63 -14.08
C THR A 245 13.79 -3.10 -14.27
N ILE A 246 14.36 -4.03 -13.49
CA ILE A 246 14.00 -5.44 -13.54
C ILE A 246 12.54 -5.62 -13.05
N CYS A 247 12.15 -5.00 -11.94
CA CYS A 247 10.79 -5.07 -11.42
C CYS A 247 9.77 -4.47 -12.39
N ASP A 248 10.08 -3.37 -13.05
CA ASP A 248 9.26 -2.79 -14.13
C ASP A 248 9.06 -3.77 -15.29
N ARG A 249 10.12 -4.45 -15.71
CA ARG A 249 10.05 -5.47 -16.78
C ARG A 249 9.24 -6.70 -16.36
N ILE A 250 9.37 -7.14 -15.12
CA ILE A 250 8.58 -8.24 -14.56
C ILE A 250 7.10 -7.84 -14.54
N ALA A 251 6.78 -6.65 -14.02
CA ALA A 251 5.42 -6.12 -13.96
C ALA A 251 4.79 -6.03 -15.36
N ALA A 252 5.52 -5.48 -16.33
CA ALA A 252 5.08 -5.38 -17.72
C ALA A 252 4.84 -6.76 -18.35
N ALA A 253 5.73 -7.73 -18.12
CA ALA A 253 5.59 -9.10 -18.65
C ALA A 253 4.45 -9.86 -17.98
N ALA A 254 4.24 -9.69 -16.67
CA ALA A 254 3.13 -10.32 -15.95
C ALA A 254 1.77 -9.77 -16.36
N LEU A 255 1.64 -8.44 -16.49
CA LEU A 255 0.39 -7.80 -16.93
C LEU A 255 0.10 -8.00 -18.40
N MET A 256 1.12 -7.90 -19.25
CA MET A 256 1.04 -7.89 -20.70
C MET A 256 2.01 -8.93 -21.30
N PRO A 257 1.71 -10.24 -21.19
CA PRO A 257 2.54 -11.31 -21.78
C PRO A 257 2.73 -11.07 -23.28
N GLU A 258 3.97 -11.24 -23.75
CA GLU A 258 4.41 -10.75 -25.06
C GLU A 258 3.55 -11.25 -26.22
N GLU A 259 3.31 -12.56 -26.30
CA GLU A 259 2.54 -13.16 -27.39
C GLU A 259 1.08 -12.65 -27.42
N ALA A 260 0.41 -12.66 -26.26
CA ALA A 260 -0.96 -12.17 -26.15
C ALA A 260 -1.04 -10.66 -26.39
N PHE A 261 -0.01 -9.90 -25.96
CA PHE A 261 0.06 -8.47 -26.20
C PHE A 261 0.22 -8.15 -27.68
N LYS A 262 1.15 -8.79 -28.37
CA LYS A 262 1.38 -8.63 -29.83
C LYS A 262 0.13 -8.97 -30.63
N GLN A 263 -0.54 -10.07 -30.29
CA GLN A 263 -1.79 -10.44 -30.94
C GLN A 263 -2.84 -9.34 -30.81
N ILE A 264 -3.13 -8.89 -29.59
CA ILE A 264 -4.14 -7.86 -29.31
C ILE A 264 -3.75 -6.52 -29.94
N ALA A 265 -2.47 -6.15 -29.89
CA ALA A 265 -1.98 -4.92 -30.50
C ALA A 265 -2.20 -4.94 -32.04
N ASN A 266 -1.83 -6.02 -32.71
CA ASN A 266 -2.01 -6.18 -34.15
C ASN A 266 -3.50 -6.18 -34.55
N GLU A 267 -4.36 -6.86 -33.78
CA GLU A 267 -5.82 -6.82 -34.00
C GLU A 267 -6.36 -5.39 -33.88
N CYS A 268 -5.93 -4.62 -32.86
CA CYS A 268 -6.36 -3.24 -32.68
C CYS A 268 -5.83 -2.32 -33.78
N ILE A 269 -4.57 -2.46 -34.16
CA ILE A 269 -3.95 -1.66 -35.24
C ILE A 269 -4.68 -1.93 -36.58
N THR A 270 -4.91 -3.20 -36.91
CA THR A 270 -5.63 -3.58 -38.15
C THR A 270 -7.05 -3.03 -38.17
N ARG A 271 -7.75 -3.07 -37.04
CA ARG A 271 -9.14 -2.58 -36.92
C ARG A 271 -9.24 -1.06 -37.01
N ILE A 272 -8.26 -0.33 -36.51
CA ILE A 272 -8.27 1.16 -36.50
C ILE A 272 -7.59 1.74 -37.74
N GLY A 273 -6.67 0.97 -38.35
CA GLY A 273 -5.89 1.37 -39.51
C GLY A 273 -4.71 2.27 -39.24
N ALA A 274 -4.46 2.64 -37.96
CA ALA A 274 -3.36 3.49 -37.55
C ALA A 274 -2.96 3.26 -36.09
N VAL A 275 -1.69 3.55 -35.76
CA VAL A 275 -1.22 3.61 -34.36
C VAL A 275 -1.35 5.06 -33.89
N ASN A 276 -2.35 5.31 -33.06
CA ASN A 276 -2.65 6.62 -32.44
C ASN A 276 -3.11 6.44 -30.99
N SER A 277 -3.39 7.53 -30.28
CA SER A 277 -3.82 7.50 -28.87
C SER A 277 -5.06 6.63 -28.65
N ILE A 278 -6.03 6.66 -29.57
CA ILE A 278 -7.26 5.82 -29.51
C ILE A 278 -6.92 4.34 -29.60
N CYS A 279 -6.00 3.96 -30.50
CA CYS A 279 -5.54 2.58 -30.66
C CYS A 279 -4.89 2.09 -29.36
N ILE A 280 -3.99 2.90 -28.80
CA ILE A 280 -3.25 2.57 -27.60
C ILE A 280 -4.16 2.51 -26.38
N ASP A 281 -5.15 3.41 -26.22
CA ASP A 281 -6.14 3.31 -25.12
C ASP A 281 -6.98 2.04 -25.21
N ARG A 282 -7.33 1.60 -26.42
CA ARG A 282 -8.05 0.32 -26.61
C ARG A 282 -7.19 -0.88 -26.20
N ILE A 283 -5.91 -0.89 -26.58
CA ILE A 283 -4.97 -1.93 -26.16
C ILE A 283 -4.82 -1.90 -24.64
N ALA A 284 -4.55 -0.74 -24.06
CA ALA A 284 -4.41 -0.52 -22.62
C ALA A 284 -5.66 -1.01 -21.87
N GLY A 285 -6.86 -0.72 -22.38
CA GLY A 285 -8.11 -1.16 -21.80
C GLY A 285 -8.31 -2.69 -21.78
N ARG A 286 -7.68 -3.43 -22.71
CA ARG A 286 -7.72 -4.91 -22.74
C ARG A 286 -6.90 -5.54 -21.60
N PHE A 287 -5.92 -4.84 -21.08
CA PHE A 287 -5.06 -5.29 -19.99
C PHE A 287 -5.33 -4.55 -18.67
N GLY A 288 -6.21 -3.55 -18.67
CA GLY A 288 -6.53 -2.74 -17.50
C GLY A 288 -5.40 -1.81 -17.05
N VAL A 289 -4.45 -1.51 -17.93
CA VAL A 289 -3.26 -0.68 -17.66
C VAL A 289 -3.40 0.75 -18.19
N SER A 290 -2.48 1.64 -17.83
CA SER A 290 -2.43 3.00 -18.37
C SER A 290 -2.01 2.99 -19.86
N THR A 291 -2.41 4.02 -20.59
CA THR A 291 -2.04 4.20 -22.01
C THR A 291 -0.52 4.29 -22.16
N ILE A 292 0.17 4.94 -21.21
CA ILE A 292 1.65 5.04 -21.18
C ILE A 292 2.27 3.65 -20.99
N SER A 293 1.75 2.82 -20.08
CA SER A 293 2.25 1.46 -19.87
C SER A 293 2.09 0.59 -21.13
N ALA A 294 0.94 0.70 -21.82
CA ALA A 294 0.72 0.00 -23.07
C ALA A 294 1.65 0.49 -24.19
N LEU A 295 1.86 1.81 -24.31
CA LEU A 295 2.78 2.39 -25.28
C LEU A 295 4.24 1.92 -25.04
N ARG A 296 4.69 1.90 -23.78
CA ARG A 296 6.02 1.35 -23.42
C ARG A 296 6.13 -0.11 -23.84
N ARG A 297 5.09 -0.91 -23.56
CA ARG A 297 5.07 -2.34 -23.94
C ARG A 297 5.08 -2.55 -25.44
N MET A 298 4.39 -1.71 -26.25
CA MET A 298 4.47 -1.75 -27.71
C MET A 298 5.90 -1.53 -28.21
N HIS A 299 6.64 -0.62 -27.58
CA HIS A 299 8.05 -0.37 -27.93
C HIS A 299 8.95 -1.54 -27.52
N GLU A 300 8.83 -2.06 -26.29
CA GLU A 300 9.62 -3.19 -25.79
C GLU A 300 9.42 -4.45 -26.61
N THR A 301 8.18 -4.74 -27.02
CA THR A 301 7.83 -5.90 -27.85
C THR A 301 8.05 -5.66 -29.34
N LYS A 302 8.64 -4.51 -29.72
CA LYS A 302 8.95 -4.15 -31.11
C LYS A 302 7.73 -4.05 -32.04
N VAL A 303 6.54 -3.83 -31.50
CA VAL A 303 5.31 -3.54 -32.28
C VAL A 303 5.42 -2.15 -32.95
N ILE A 304 6.11 -1.22 -32.28
CA ILE A 304 6.39 0.13 -32.83
C ILE A 304 7.87 0.44 -32.78
N SER A 305 8.30 1.36 -33.68
CA SER A 305 9.67 1.86 -33.70
C SER A 305 9.93 2.83 -32.54
N ARG A 306 11.21 3.00 -32.18
CA ARG A 306 11.65 3.99 -31.18
C ARG A 306 11.20 5.42 -31.52
N LYS A 307 11.27 5.80 -32.81
CA LYS A 307 10.82 7.12 -33.24
C LYS A 307 9.33 7.32 -32.94
N LEU A 308 8.49 6.40 -33.38
CA LEU A 308 7.02 6.48 -33.17
C LEU A 308 6.67 6.45 -31.67
N PHE A 309 7.45 5.73 -30.86
CA PHE A 309 7.28 5.75 -29.42
C PHE A 309 7.44 7.15 -28.81
N PHE A 310 8.51 7.88 -29.15
CA PHE A 310 8.72 9.22 -28.63
C PHE A 310 7.73 10.24 -29.19
N ASP A 311 7.34 10.11 -30.47
CA ASP A 311 6.34 10.99 -31.09
C ASP A 311 4.99 10.85 -30.36
N LEU A 312 4.58 9.62 -30.02
CA LEU A 312 3.32 9.35 -29.31
C LEU A 312 3.38 9.61 -27.82
N LEU A 313 4.55 9.46 -27.20
CA LEU A 313 4.71 9.69 -25.76
C LEU A 313 4.37 11.13 -25.36
N GLY A 314 4.84 12.11 -26.14
CA GLY A 314 4.50 13.52 -25.94
C GLY A 314 2.99 13.74 -26.01
N VAL A 315 2.37 13.29 -27.08
CA VAL A 315 0.90 13.46 -27.30
C VAL A 315 0.09 12.82 -26.16
N ILE A 316 0.43 11.58 -25.79
CA ILE A 316 -0.30 10.84 -24.72
C ILE A 316 -0.09 11.49 -23.35
N THR A 317 1.10 12.02 -23.08
CA THR A 317 1.38 12.71 -21.82
C THR A 317 0.59 14.01 -21.72
N ASP A 318 0.49 14.77 -22.81
CA ASP A 318 -0.29 16.00 -22.85
C ASP A 318 -1.81 15.73 -22.69
N GLU A 319 -2.33 14.71 -23.40
CA GLU A 319 -3.72 14.27 -23.25
C GLU A 319 -4.01 13.79 -21.81
N TYR A 320 -3.08 13.09 -21.19
CA TYR A 320 -3.19 12.60 -19.81
C TYR A 320 -3.25 13.78 -18.84
N ASN A 321 -2.32 14.74 -18.93
CA ASN A 321 -2.28 15.92 -18.07
C ASN A 321 -3.53 16.79 -18.23
N ALA A 322 -4.00 16.99 -19.47
CA ALA A 322 -5.24 17.72 -19.72
C ALA A 322 -6.47 17.03 -19.10
N ASN A 323 -6.55 15.70 -19.17
CA ASN A 323 -7.63 14.92 -18.57
C ASN A 323 -7.61 14.99 -17.03
N ILE A 324 -6.42 14.95 -16.43
CA ILE A 324 -6.23 15.16 -14.99
C ILE A 324 -6.77 16.51 -14.56
N ALA A 325 -6.30 17.58 -15.21
CA ALA A 325 -6.72 18.94 -14.90
C ALA A 325 -8.25 19.11 -15.01
N TYR A 326 -8.86 18.48 -16.02
CA TYR A 326 -10.32 18.45 -16.19
C TYR A 326 -11.04 17.72 -15.05
N ILE A 327 -10.55 16.55 -14.64
CA ILE A 327 -11.15 15.76 -13.55
C ILE A 327 -11.02 16.51 -12.23
N GLU A 328 -9.89 17.12 -11.93
CA GLU A 328 -9.66 17.91 -10.72
C GLU A 328 -10.58 19.14 -10.68
N ALA A 329 -10.69 19.85 -11.80
CA ALA A 329 -11.60 20.99 -11.92
C ALA A 329 -13.07 20.55 -11.72
N ALA A 330 -13.48 19.42 -12.28
CA ALA A 330 -14.83 18.88 -12.14
C ALA A 330 -15.16 18.39 -10.71
N ARG A 331 -14.15 17.99 -9.94
CA ARG A 331 -14.27 17.57 -8.53
C ARG A 331 -14.25 18.75 -7.56
N LYS A 332 -13.67 19.89 -7.94
CA LYS A 332 -13.55 21.08 -7.10
C LYS A 332 -14.93 21.57 -6.66
N GLY A 333 -15.19 21.57 -5.35
CA GLY A 333 -16.48 21.99 -4.78
C GLY A 333 -17.57 20.92 -4.71
N LYS A 334 -17.33 19.69 -5.21
CA LYS A 334 -18.27 18.58 -5.07
C LYS A 334 -17.85 17.66 -3.94
N ASN A 335 -18.46 17.82 -2.78
CA ASN A 335 -18.29 16.89 -1.67
C ASN A 335 -19.25 15.70 -1.89
N VAL A 336 -18.83 14.66 -2.61
CA VAL A 336 -19.62 13.44 -2.78
C VAL A 336 -19.43 12.60 -1.51
N PRO A 337 -20.46 12.35 -0.71
CA PRO A 337 -20.33 11.50 0.47
C PRO A 337 -19.94 10.08 0.05
N VAL A 338 -18.80 9.62 0.54
CA VAL A 338 -18.38 8.22 0.34
C VAL A 338 -18.84 7.41 1.55
N PHE A 339 -19.52 6.31 1.33
CA PHE A 339 -19.94 5.42 2.42
C PHE A 339 -18.71 4.94 3.21
N TYR A 340 -18.87 4.85 4.53
CA TYR A 340 -17.79 4.48 5.44
C TYR A 340 -17.10 3.17 5.05
N HIS A 341 -17.87 2.10 4.76
CA HIS A 341 -17.33 0.81 4.36
C HIS A 341 -16.51 0.87 3.06
N VAL A 342 -16.90 1.73 2.10
CA VAL A 342 -16.14 1.93 0.85
C VAL A 342 -14.79 2.57 1.15
N LYS A 343 -14.77 3.62 1.99
CA LYS A 343 -13.52 4.27 2.40
C LYS A 343 -12.63 3.29 3.16
N TYR A 344 -13.20 2.52 4.08
CA TYR A 344 -12.49 1.53 4.87
C TYR A 344 -11.84 0.45 3.99
N LEU A 345 -12.62 -0.15 3.08
CA LEU A 345 -12.13 -1.19 2.17
C LEU A 345 -11.11 -0.66 1.16
N ASN A 346 -11.26 0.58 0.70
CA ASN A 346 -10.23 1.21 -0.13
C ASN A 346 -8.91 1.30 0.62
N GLN A 347 -8.92 1.70 1.89
CA GLN A 347 -7.72 1.87 2.70
C GLN A 347 -7.10 0.53 3.15
N ASN A 348 -7.91 -0.41 3.67
CA ASN A 348 -7.43 -1.61 4.36
C ASN A 348 -7.49 -2.90 3.53
N GLY A 349 -8.16 -2.90 2.36
CA GLY A 349 -8.41 -4.10 1.59
C GLY A 349 -9.53 -4.96 2.15
N PHE A 350 -9.64 -6.15 1.60
CA PHE A 350 -10.66 -7.13 1.95
C PHE A 350 -10.13 -8.24 2.87
N LEU A 351 -8.82 -8.48 2.87
CA LEU A 351 -8.22 -9.60 3.61
C LEU A 351 -8.40 -9.43 5.13
N LEU A 352 -8.02 -8.26 5.68
CA LEU A 352 -8.17 -7.98 7.11
C LEU A 352 -9.64 -8.10 7.57
N PRO A 353 -10.62 -7.37 7.00
CA PRO A 353 -11.98 -7.46 7.51
C PRO A 353 -12.59 -8.85 7.31
N ARG A 354 -12.26 -9.56 6.23
CA ARG A 354 -12.71 -10.95 6.04
C ARG A 354 -12.18 -11.86 7.14
N THR A 355 -10.88 -11.82 7.43
CA THR A 355 -10.26 -12.64 8.47
C THR A 355 -10.86 -12.37 9.84
N VAL A 356 -10.98 -11.09 10.22
CA VAL A 356 -11.51 -10.70 11.54
C VAL A 356 -13.00 -11.05 11.68
N LEU A 357 -13.81 -10.84 10.64
CA LEU A 357 -15.22 -11.22 10.64
C LEU A 357 -15.41 -12.73 10.74
N MET A 358 -14.59 -13.52 10.06
CA MET A 358 -14.60 -14.98 10.14
C MET A 358 -14.19 -15.48 11.54
N ALA A 359 -13.16 -14.88 12.14
CA ALA A 359 -12.75 -15.20 13.52
C ALA A 359 -13.87 -14.89 14.53
N HIS A 360 -14.60 -13.79 14.35
CA HIS A 360 -15.77 -13.49 15.16
C HIS A 360 -16.92 -14.48 14.93
N ALA A 361 -17.26 -14.79 13.68
CA ALA A 361 -18.32 -15.74 13.33
C ALA A 361 -18.05 -17.15 13.85
N SER A 362 -16.77 -17.56 13.91
CA SER A 362 -16.36 -18.85 14.50
C SER A 362 -16.25 -18.83 16.03
N GLY A 363 -16.53 -17.71 16.69
CA GLY A 363 -16.45 -17.57 18.14
C GLY A 363 -15.04 -17.48 18.73
N LYS A 364 -14.01 -17.33 17.89
CA LYS A 364 -12.62 -17.15 18.34
C LYS A 364 -12.40 -15.82 19.06
N ILE A 365 -13.12 -14.77 18.68
CA ILE A 365 -13.03 -13.43 19.25
C ILE A 365 -14.41 -12.85 19.58
N THR A 366 -14.44 -11.99 20.58
CA THR A 366 -15.65 -11.24 20.98
C THR A 366 -15.95 -10.08 20.02
N HIS A 367 -17.17 -9.56 20.07
CA HIS A 367 -17.55 -8.36 19.31
C HIS A 367 -16.65 -7.14 19.62
N GLY A 368 -16.24 -6.98 20.88
CA GLY A 368 -15.34 -5.90 21.29
C GLY A 368 -13.92 -6.05 20.70
N GLU A 369 -13.41 -7.27 20.64
CA GLU A 369 -12.12 -7.58 20.00
C GLU A 369 -12.19 -7.37 18.49
N MET A 370 -13.26 -7.81 17.84
CA MET A 370 -13.52 -7.55 16.42
C MET A 370 -13.49 -6.05 16.11
N CYS A 371 -14.21 -5.23 16.87
CA CYS A 371 -14.23 -3.79 16.67
C CYS A 371 -12.84 -3.16 16.85
N ARG A 372 -12.05 -3.65 17.83
CA ARG A 372 -10.67 -3.18 18.08
C ARG A 372 -9.72 -3.57 16.95
N ALA A 373 -9.75 -4.83 16.53
CA ALA A 373 -8.90 -5.34 15.45
C ALA A 373 -9.17 -4.63 14.12
N LEU A 374 -10.44 -4.33 13.83
CA LEU A 374 -10.82 -3.55 12.64
C LEU A 374 -10.59 -2.04 12.80
N GLY A 375 -10.42 -1.53 14.02
CA GLY A 375 -10.35 -0.09 14.27
C GLY A 375 -11.67 0.63 13.93
N VAL A 376 -12.82 -0.04 14.03
CA VAL A 376 -14.12 0.50 13.64
C VAL A 376 -15.11 0.55 14.81
N ASN A 377 -16.00 1.53 14.77
CA ASN A 377 -17.11 1.57 15.72
C ASN A 377 -18.18 0.51 15.37
N SER A 378 -18.80 -0.11 16.37
CA SER A 378 -19.81 -1.15 16.23
C SER A 378 -20.94 -0.80 15.22
N LYS A 379 -21.36 0.47 15.14
CA LYS A 379 -22.39 0.92 14.20
C LYS A 379 -22.03 0.70 12.70
N HIS A 380 -20.76 0.53 12.38
CA HIS A 380 -20.28 0.35 11.00
C HIS A 380 -20.06 -1.12 10.63
N ILE A 381 -20.09 -2.03 11.61
CA ILE A 381 -19.81 -3.46 11.39
C ILE A 381 -20.80 -4.07 10.38
N GLY A 382 -22.10 -3.88 10.53
CA GLY A 382 -23.09 -4.47 9.64
C GLY A 382 -22.91 -4.07 8.16
N SER A 383 -22.56 -2.79 7.90
CA SER A 383 -22.29 -2.34 6.53
C SER A 383 -20.98 -2.88 5.96
N LEU A 384 -19.99 -3.07 6.81
CA LEU A 384 -18.71 -3.66 6.42
C LEU A 384 -18.86 -5.17 6.13
N GLU A 385 -19.58 -5.90 6.99
CA GLU A 385 -19.89 -7.32 6.82
C GLU A 385 -20.61 -7.59 5.49
N GLN A 386 -21.68 -6.82 5.20
CA GLN A 386 -22.36 -6.91 3.91
C GLN A 386 -21.42 -6.68 2.72
N ALA A 387 -20.52 -5.70 2.80
CA ALA A 387 -19.62 -5.37 1.74
C ALA A 387 -18.50 -6.42 1.53
N VAL A 388 -18.17 -7.23 2.55
CA VAL A 388 -17.08 -8.21 2.54
C VAL A 388 -17.58 -9.62 2.23
N MET A 389 -18.70 -10.03 2.82
CA MET A 389 -19.17 -11.43 2.76
C MET A 389 -20.03 -11.72 1.52
N PHE A 390 -20.61 -10.71 0.88
CA PHE A 390 -21.49 -10.86 -0.30
C PHE A 390 -20.83 -10.40 -1.61
N LYS A 391 -19.52 -10.23 -1.65
CA LYS A 391 -18.71 -10.03 -2.86
C LYS A 391 -17.75 -11.22 -3.06
#